data_fbde299a4a30e381a6fd0d8bab939ab5
#
_entry.id   fbde299a4a30e381a6fd0d8bab939ab5
#
_cell.length_a   1.000
_cell.length_b   1.000
_cell.length_c   1.000
_cell.angle_alpha   90.00
_cell.angle_beta   90.00
_cell.angle_gamma   90.00
#
_symmetry.space_group_name_H-M   'P 1'
#
loop_
_entity.id
_entity.type
_entity.pdbx_description
1 polymer ?
#
loop_
_entity_poly.entity_id
_entity_poly.type
_entity_poly.pdbx_seq_one_letter_code
_entity_poly.pdbx_strand_id
1 'polypeptide(L)'
;MPRYLIERFFDRISDEDMLAATVRSDRIAAERYPEITWEHSHVVMDDSGAIKTYCIYAAPTEEMLREHADAFGAHVISNLYEIVEDVTPQDVRRRAVETKL
;
A
#
# COMPACT_ATOMS: atom_id res chain seq x y z
N MET A 1 15.78 -0.04 0.48
CA MET A 1 14.80 -1.09 0.17
C MET A 1 13.82 -0.59 -0.88
N PRO A 2 13.43 -1.42 -1.83
CA PRO A 2 12.39 -1.05 -2.77
C PRO A 2 11.08 -0.68 -2.07
N ARG A 3 10.35 0.23 -2.67
CA ARG A 3 9.03 0.65 -2.18
C ARG A 3 7.98 0.24 -3.21
N TYR A 4 6.81 -0.11 -2.73
CA TYR A 4 5.74 -0.65 -3.56
C TYR A 4 4.42 0.03 -3.28
N LEU A 5 3.64 0.21 -4.35
CA LEU A 5 2.23 0.63 -4.26
C LEU A 5 1.36 -0.61 -4.45
N ILE A 6 0.49 -0.89 -3.48
CA ILE A 6 -0.41 -2.03 -3.54
C ILE A 6 -1.85 -1.52 -3.57
N GLU A 7 -2.59 -1.89 -4.62
CA GLU A 7 -4.02 -1.70 -4.69
C GLU A 7 -4.71 -2.97 -4.20
N ARG A 8 -5.54 -2.87 -3.17
CA ARG A 8 -6.28 -3.99 -2.59
C ARG A 8 -7.78 -3.75 -2.68
N PHE A 9 -8.51 -4.80 -3.01
CA PHE A 9 -9.96 -4.76 -3.10
C PHE A 9 -10.56 -5.52 -1.92
N PHE A 10 -11.42 -4.84 -1.16
CA PHE A 10 -12.09 -5.39 0.04
C PHE A 10 -13.59 -5.57 -0.14
N ASP A 11 -14.13 -5.25 -1.32
CA ASP A 11 -15.56 -5.26 -1.56
C ASP A 11 -16.30 -4.33 -0.58
N ARG A 12 -17.53 -4.65 -0.21
CA ARG A 12 -18.35 -3.83 0.69
C ARG A 12 -18.12 -4.20 2.15
N ILE A 13 -16.90 -4.00 2.60
CA ILE A 13 -16.51 -4.27 3.98
C ILE A 13 -17.00 -3.16 4.91
N SER A 14 -17.44 -3.52 6.12
CA SER A 14 -17.81 -2.53 7.13
C SER A 14 -16.57 -1.86 7.72
N ASP A 15 -16.76 -0.68 8.33
CA ASP A 15 -15.67 0.03 9.01
C ASP A 15 -15.05 -0.82 10.12
N GLU A 16 -15.87 -1.53 10.87
CA GLU A 16 -15.43 -2.40 11.96
C GLU A 16 -14.57 -3.55 11.42
N ASP A 17 -15.03 -4.21 10.35
CA ASP A 17 -14.29 -5.31 9.75
C ASP A 17 -13.00 -4.82 9.09
N MET A 18 -13.01 -3.63 8.51
CA MET A 18 -11.81 -3.02 7.95
C MET A 18 -10.77 -2.75 9.02
N LEU A 19 -11.18 -2.20 10.16
CA LEU A 19 -10.27 -1.97 11.28
C LEU A 19 -9.68 -3.28 11.79
N ALA A 20 -10.52 -4.30 11.98
CA ALA A 20 -10.08 -5.62 12.42
C ALA A 20 -9.08 -6.23 11.44
N ALA A 21 -9.33 -6.09 10.14
CA ALA A 21 -8.43 -6.58 9.09
C ALA A 21 -7.09 -5.83 9.14
N THR A 22 -7.11 -4.52 9.31
CA THR A 22 -5.90 -3.70 9.39
C THR A 22 -5.04 -4.07 10.60
N VAL A 23 -5.66 -4.24 11.75
CA VAL A 23 -4.96 -4.67 12.98
C VAL A 23 -4.31 -6.04 12.78
N ARG A 24 -5.03 -6.98 12.18
CA ARG A 24 -4.50 -8.32 11.90
C ARG A 24 -3.33 -8.27 10.93
N SER A 25 -3.45 -7.47 9.86
CA SER A 25 -2.38 -7.28 8.86
C SER A 25 -1.11 -6.75 9.51
N ASP A 26 -1.23 -5.74 10.35
CA ASP A 26 -0.09 -5.14 11.05
C ASP A 26 0.58 -6.13 11.99
N ARG A 27 -0.22 -6.91 12.72
CA ARG A 27 0.30 -7.95 13.62
C ARG A 27 1.05 -9.03 12.87
N ILE A 28 0.50 -9.53 11.77
CA ILE A 28 1.15 -10.56 10.95
C ILE A 28 2.47 -10.04 10.40
N ALA A 29 2.50 -8.80 9.93
CA ALA A 29 3.73 -8.18 9.44
C ALA A 29 4.78 -8.12 10.55
N ALA A 30 4.42 -7.64 11.73
CA ALA A 30 5.36 -7.52 12.86
C ALA A 30 5.91 -8.88 13.32
N GLU A 31 5.08 -9.91 13.34
CA GLU A 31 5.44 -11.23 13.85
C GLU A 31 6.18 -12.09 12.82
N ARG A 32 5.81 -12.01 11.55
CA ARG A 32 6.28 -12.94 10.51
C ARG A 32 7.09 -12.29 9.41
N TYR A 33 6.90 -10.99 9.18
CA TYR A 33 7.56 -10.24 8.10
C TYR A 33 8.11 -8.92 8.62
N PRO A 34 9.02 -8.97 9.63
CA PRO A 34 9.51 -7.73 10.26
C PRO A 34 10.32 -6.83 9.32
N GLU A 35 10.76 -7.35 8.17
CA GLU A 35 11.47 -6.56 7.16
C GLU A 35 10.54 -5.63 6.38
N ILE A 36 9.22 -5.85 6.43
CA ILE A 36 8.24 -5.01 5.76
C ILE A 36 7.98 -3.76 6.60
N THR A 37 8.06 -2.60 5.97
CA THR A 37 7.66 -1.32 6.58
C THR A 37 6.40 -0.82 5.89
N TRP A 38 5.31 -0.72 6.63
CA TRP A 38 4.10 -0.07 6.15
C TRP A 38 4.22 1.42 6.39
N GLU A 39 4.22 2.21 5.32
CA GLU A 39 4.35 3.67 5.43
C GLU A 39 3.00 4.33 5.68
N HIS A 40 2.05 4.11 4.80
CA HIS A 40 0.69 4.62 4.94
C HIS A 40 -0.23 3.97 3.90
N SER A 41 -1.53 4.20 4.07
CA SER A 41 -2.55 3.73 3.14
C SER A 41 -3.61 4.80 2.94
N HIS A 42 -4.18 4.81 1.74
CA HIS A 42 -5.41 5.55 1.45
C HIS A 42 -6.55 4.56 1.32
N VAL A 43 -7.63 4.81 2.04
CA VAL A 43 -8.86 4.02 1.93
C VAL A 43 -9.83 4.82 1.07
N VAL A 44 -10.32 4.22 0.00
CA VAL A 44 -11.25 4.88 -0.91
C VAL A 44 -12.48 4.02 -1.10
N MET A 45 -13.60 4.67 -1.44
CA MET A 45 -14.85 4.00 -1.80
C MET A 45 -15.16 4.36 -3.25
N ASP A 46 -15.42 3.35 -4.08
CA ASP A 46 -15.82 3.59 -5.45
C ASP A 46 -17.34 3.87 -5.55
N ASP A 47 -17.81 4.15 -6.77
CA ASP A 47 -19.20 4.50 -7.00
C ASP A 47 -20.18 3.38 -6.66
N SER A 48 -19.73 2.13 -6.62
CA SER A 48 -20.55 0.97 -6.23
C SER A 48 -20.65 0.77 -4.73
N GLY A 49 -19.89 1.52 -3.94
CA GLY A 49 -19.77 1.35 -2.50
C GLY A 49 -18.71 0.34 -2.09
N ALA A 50 -17.92 -0.17 -3.02
CA ALA A 50 -16.82 -1.07 -2.71
C ALA A 50 -15.62 -0.30 -2.16
N ILE A 51 -14.95 -0.89 -1.19
CA ILE A 51 -13.77 -0.32 -0.53
C ILE A 51 -12.51 -0.86 -1.18
N LYS A 52 -11.59 0.04 -1.46
CA LYS A 52 -10.24 -0.27 -1.95
C LYS A 52 -9.23 0.44 -1.08
N THR A 53 -8.03 -0.10 -0.99
CA THR A 53 -6.92 0.60 -0.36
C THR A 53 -5.75 0.71 -1.31
N TYR A 54 -5.04 1.83 -1.21
CA TYR A 54 -3.79 2.07 -1.91
C TYR A 54 -2.72 2.24 -0.84
N CYS A 55 -1.87 1.24 -0.71
CA CYS A 55 -0.92 1.14 0.40
C CYS A 55 0.50 1.31 -0.11
N ILE A 56 1.32 2.05 0.64
CA ILE A 56 2.74 2.18 0.36
C ILE A 56 3.52 1.37 1.39
N TYR A 57 4.34 0.45 0.89
CA TYR A 57 5.21 -0.40 1.70
C TYR A 57 6.64 -0.35 1.20
N ALA A 58 7.58 -0.49 2.11
CA ALA A 58 8.96 -0.83 1.78
C ALA A 58 9.20 -2.29 2.17
N ALA A 59 9.81 -3.06 1.29
CA ALA A 59 10.09 -4.47 1.52
C ALA A 59 11.30 -4.92 0.70
N PRO A 60 12.02 -5.95 1.13
CA PRO A 60 13.15 -6.49 0.35
C PRO A 60 12.72 -7.00 -1.04
N THR A 61 11.55 -7.64 -1.14
CA THR A 61 11.05 -8.21 -2.38
C THR A 61 9.54 -8.06 -2.49
N GLU A 62 9.04 -8.08 -3.73
CA GLU A 62 7.62 -8.14 -4.01
C GLU A 62 6.99 -9.42 -3.45
N GLU A 63 7.71 -10.53 -3.53
CA GLU A 63 7.22 -11.82 -3.05
C GLU A 63 6.87 -11.80 -1.57
N MET A 64 7.67 -11.14 -0.76
CA MET A 64 7.41 -11.02 0.67
C MET A 64 6.10 -10.30 0.94
N LEU A 65 5.78 -9.26 0.16
CA LEU A 65 4.51 -8.55 0.26
C LEU A 65 3.33 -9.44 -0.15
N ARG A 66 3.52 -10.27 -1.17
CA ARG A 66 2.47 -11.21 -1.59
C ARG A 66 2.25 -12.31 -0.56
N GLU A 67 3.30 -12.81 0.06
CA GLU A 67 3.21 -13.79 1.15
C GLU A 67 2.45 -13.20 2.35
N HIS A 68 2.77 -11.96 2.72
CA HIS A 68 2.07 -11.26 3.78
C HIS A 68 0.57 -11.11 3.45
N ALA A 69 0.25 -10.74 2.22
CA ALA A 69 -1.13 -10.59 1.78
C ALA A 69 -1.90 -11.92 1.84
N ASP A 70 -1.27 -13.01 1.43
CA ASP A 70 -1.86 -14.35 1.50
C ASP A 70 -2.13 -14.78 2.95
N ALA A 71 -1.17 -14.53 3.85
CA ALA A 71 -1.31 -14.83 5.26
C ALA A 71 -2.42 -14.01 5.93
N PHE A 72 -2.55 -12.77 5.51
CA PHE A 72 -3.57 -11.86 6.00
C PHE A 72 -4.97 -12.25 5.51
N GLY A 73 -5.11 -12.61 4.23
CA GLY A 73 -6.40 -12.98 3.63
C GLY A 73 -7.34 -11.78 3.53
N ALA A 74 -8.63 -12.01 3.50
CA ALA A 74 -9.70 -11.00 3.58
C ALA A 74 -9.77 -10.00 2.42
N HIS A 75 -8.89 -10.06 1.43
CA HIS A 75 -8.86 -9.12 0.31
C HIS A 75 -8.19 -9.75 -0.91
N VAL A 76 -8.28 -9.04 -2.03
CA VAL A 76 -7.60 -9.41 -3.27
C VAL A 76 -6.64 -8.27 -3.65
N ILE A 77 -5.39 -8.60 -3.95
CA ILE A 77 -4.46 -7.64 -4.55
C ILE A 77 -4.88 -7.46 -6.00
N SER A 78 -5.35 -6.27 -6.35
CA SER A 78 -5.72 -5.93 -7.73
C SER A 78 -4.48 -5.58 -8.55
N ASN A 79 -3.58 -4.81 -7.97
CA ASN A 79 -2.34 -4.38 -8.62
C ASN A 79 -1.25 -4.19 -7.57
N LEU A 80 0.00 -4.48 -7.97
CA LEU A 80 1.18 -4.25 -7.17
C LEU A 80 2.28 -3.73 -8.08
N TYR A 81 2.83 -2.57 -7.76
CA TYR A 81 3.85 -1.91 -8.56
C TYR A 81 5.02 -1.50 -7.71
N GLU A 82 6.23 -1.66 -8.23
CA GLU A 82 7.39 -1.04 -7.62
C GLU A 82 7.36 0.45 -7.92
N ILE A 83 7.59 1.27 -6.90
CA ILE A 83 7.66 2.72 -7.06
C ILE A 83 9.05 3.07 -7.57
N VAL A 84 9.13 3.71 -8.72
CA VAL A 84 10.42 4.09 -9.31
C VAL A 84 10.87 5.47 -8.84
N GLU A 85 9.94 6.36 -8.52
CA GLU A 85 10.27 7.64 -7.89
C GLU A 85 9.03 8.28 -7.27
N ASP A 86 9.27 9.13 -6.27
CA ASP A 86 8.24 10.01 -5.71
C ASP A 86 8.42 11.39 -6.34
N VAL A 87 7.32 12.02 -6.72
CA VAL A 87 7.34 13.35 -7.31
C VAL A 87 6.47 14.28 -6.47
N THR A 88 7.05 15.34 -5.95
CA THR A 88 6.32 16.36 -5.20
C THR A 88 6.35 17.69 -5.94
N PRO A 89 5.43 18.63 -5.63
CA PRO A 89 5.49 19.97 -6.21
C PRO A 89 6.85 20.67 -5.96
N GLN A 90 7.44 20.44 -4.80
CA GLN A 90 8.75 21.00 -4.45
C GLN A 90 9.84 20.44 -5.37
N ASP A 91 9.84 19.14 -5.62
CA ASP A 91 10.80 18.51 -6.53
C ASP A 91 10.67 19.07 -7.95
N VAL A 92 9.44 19.22 -8.43
CA VAL A 92 9.15 19.75 -9.76
C VAL A 92 9.65 21.19 -9.87
N ARG A 93 9.37 22.03 -8.87
CA ARG A 93 9.82 23.43 -8.85
C ARG A 93 11.34 23.53 -8.83
N ARG A 94 12.02 22.71 -8.04
CA ARG A 94 13.46 22.66 -7.99
C ARG A 94 14.05 22.26 -9.34
N ARG A 95 13.54 21.19 -9.94
CA ARG A 95 14.00 20.70 -11.25
C ARG A 95 13.72 21.71 -12.36
N ALA A 96 12.60 22.40 -12.30
CA ALA A 96 12.27 23.44 -13.27
C ALA A 96 13.29 24.58 -13.24
N VAL A 97 13.73 25.00 -12.05
CA VAL A 97 14.75 26.01 -11.89
C VAL A 97 16.10 25.52 -12.44
N GLU A 98 16.51 24.31 -12.10
CA GLU A 98 17.77 23.71 -12.56
C GLU A 98 17.83 23.56 -14.08
N THR A 99 16.69 23.25 -14.72
CA THR A 99 16.57 23.07 -16.16
C THR A 99 16.11 24.33 -16.90
N LYS A 100 15.84 25.39 -16.19
CA LYS A 100 15.41 26.69 -16.73
C LYS A 100 14.09 26.64 -17.49
N LEU A 101 13.18 25.82 -16.99
CA LEU A 101 11.82 25.70 -17.55
C LEU A 101 10.91 26.83 -17.06
#